data_28ebda3809d803f5ca6a8e24a5dfdc65
#
_entry.id   28ebda3809d803f5ca6a8e24a5dfdc65
#
_cell.length_a   1.000
_cell.length_b   1.000
_cell.length_c   1.000
_cell.angle_alpha   90.00
_cell.angle_beta   90.00
_cell.angle_gamma   90.00
#
_symmetry.space_group_name_H-M   'P 1'
#
loop_
_entity.id
_entity.type
_entity.pdbx_description
1 polymer ?
#
loop_
_entity_poly.entity_id
_entity_poly.type
_entity_poly.pdbx_seq_one_letter_code
_entity_poly.pdbx_strand_id
1 'polypeptide(L)'
;MKIVDSILDFPNKNWGEDRIFTGKDIVGVIDGSSPISVEIFEGYNSQAEWLADNLAKAFEAFNGHYPPLLCSSVTDRLRESSAFLSAKLPKEYSPCATFACVQDLGEYVSCFALGDCSVAVLLKSGNVEVITDERISNYSDKTKTIYLQAILKERDPSIRVKKQMMDNRKFMNTKGGFWAVALTDDYWKEFNLKTYKKSDVLACLIFSDGFGRVFDKNILSYKDFFSSGSSLEDIVKDLRSFEGEKLRSHERKLLCSPEVKLHDDASAVLVRFN
;
A
#
# COMPACT_ATOMS: atom_id res chain seq x y z
N MET A 1 1.29 17.46 -14.99
CA MET A 1 1.90 16.71 -13.88
C MET A 1 3.30 16.24 -14.27
N LYS A 2 4.30 16.40 -13.39
CA LYS A 2 5.69 15.96 -13.61
C LYS A 2 6.17 15.14 -12.42
N ILE A 3 6.64 13.92 -12.67
CA ILE A 3 7.33 13.12 -11.64
C ILE A 3 8.67 13.80 -11.34
N VAL A 4 8.95 14.03 -10.08
CA VAL A 4 10.19 14.67 -9.58
C VAL A 4 11.13 13.64 -9.02
N ASP A 5 10.59 12.65 -8.30
CA ASP A 5 11.34 11.59 -7.64
C ASP A 5 10.47 10.36 -7.45
N SER A 6 11.08 9.18 -7.38
CA SER A 6 10.38 7.92 -7.08
C SER A 6 11.34 6.92 -6.43
N ILE A 7 10.82 6.10 -5.52
CA ILE A 7 11.54 5.03 -4.83
C ILE A 7 10.70 3.77 -4.75
N LEU A 8 11.32 2.64 -5.03
CA LEU A 8 10.79 1.30 -4.81
C LEU A 8 11.87 0.50 -4.09
N ASP A 9 11.68 0.25 -2.80
CA ASP A 9 12.66 -0.39 -1.92
C ASP A 9 12.12 -1.72 -1.38
N PHE A 10 12.88 -2.79 -1.60
CA PHE A 10 12.60 -4.14 -1.15
C PHE A 10 13.66 -4.58 -0.14
N PRO A 11 13.46 -4.32 1.15
CA PRO A 11 14.47 -4.58 2.15
C PRO A 11 14.82 -6.07 2.23
N ASN A 12 16.12 -6.38 2.07
CA ASN A 12 16.68 -7.75 2.12
C ASN A 12 16.16 -8.74 1.05
N LYS A 13 15.60 -8.24 -0.06
CA LYS A 13 15.08 -9.06 -1.16
C LYS A 13 15.41 -8.44 -2.51
N ASN A 14 15.44 -9.28 -3.54
CA ASN A 14 15.52 -8.83 -4.94
C ASN A 14 14.13 -8.66 -5.58
N TRP A 15 13.07 -8.81 -4.81
CA TRP A 15 11.68 -8.71 -5.23
C TRP A 15 10.80 -8.22 -4.09
N GLY A 16 9.64 -7.70 -4.40
CA GLY A 16 8.65 -7.25 -3.43
C GLY A 16 7.24 -7.25 -4.00
N GLU A 17 6.29 -6.94 -3.16
CA GLU A 17 4.87 -6.92 -3.47
C GLU A 17 4.36 -5.52 -3.85
N ASP A 18 5.17 -4.47 -3.61
CA ASP A 18 4.88 -3.10 -4.05
C ASP A 18 5.17 -2.90 -5.54
N ARG A 19 4.39 -2.02 -6.17
CA ARG A 19 4.64 -1.52 -7.54
C ARG A 19 4.39 -0.01 -7.62
N ILE A 20 5.16 0.62 -8.49
CA ILE A 20 4.88 1.97 -8.98
C ILE A 20 4.37 1.82 -10.41
N PHE A 21 3.37 2.60 -10.78
CA PHE A 21 2.89 2.68 -12.15
C PHE A 21 2.83 4.12 -12.64
N THR A 22 3.05 4.29 -13.94
CA THR A 22 3.03 5.59 -14.61
C THR A 22 2.32 5.46 -15.94
N GLY A 23 1.10 5.94 -16.03
CA GLY A 23 0.33 6.06 -17.25
C GLY A 23 0.42 7.47 -17.83
N LYS A 24 -0.36 7.75 -18.88
CA LYS A 24 -0.33 9.05 -19.58
C LYS A 24 -0.65 10.23 -18.66
N ASP A 25 -1.72 10.14 -17.89
CA ASP A 25 -2.22 11.22 -17.02
C ASP A 25 -2.41 10.73 -15.57
N ILE A 26 -1.87 9.58 -15.21
CA ILE A 26 -2.01 8.93 -13.91
C ILE A 26 -0.68 8.39 -13.43
N VAL A 27 -0.45 8.47 -12.12
CA VAL A 27 0.70 7.88 -11.45
C VAL A 27 0.27 7.40 -10.07
N GLY A 28 0.84 6.31 -9.60
CA GLY A 28 0.50 5.79 -8.27
C GLY A 28 1.40 4.67 -7.80
N VAL A 29 1.04 4.18 -6.63
CA VAL A 29 1.66 3.02 -5.97
C VAL A 29 0.61 1.95 -5.70
N ILE A 30 1.02 0.71 -5.70
CA ILE A 30 0.24 -0.47 -5.33
C ILE A 30 1.04 -1.22 -4.29
N ASP A 31 0.40 -1.58 -3.18
CA ASP A 31 0.95 -2.42 -2.13
C ASP A 31 0.20 -3.75 -2.12
N GLY A 32 0.92 -4.82 -2.42
CA GLY A 32 0.38 -6.16 -2.47
C GLY A 32 0.44 -6.87 -1.13
N SER A 33 -0.61 -7.61 -0.79
CA SER A 33 -0.66 -8.42 0.42
C SER A 33 -1.00 -9.88 0.10
N SER A 34 -0.02 -10.76 0.29
CA SER A 34 -0.18 -12.19 0.06
C SER A 34 -1.08 -12.85 1.11
N PRO A 35 -1.93 -13.79 0.68
CA PRO A 35 -2.60 -14.69 1.63
C PRO A 35 -1.56 -15.62 2.28
N ILE A 36 -1.97 -16.25 3.38
CA ILE A 36 -1.18 -17.26 4.08
C ILE A 36 -1.27 -18.63 3.35
N SER A 37 -1.41 -18.62 2.04
CA SER A 37 -1.42 -19.83 1.22
C SER A 37 -0.07 -20.02 0.53
N VAL A 38 0.24 -21.27 0.19
CA VAL A 38 1.55 -21.67 -0.40
C VAL A 38 1.53 -21.72 -1.93
N GLU A 39 0.40 -21.42 -2.57
CA GLU A 39 0.34 -21.43 -4.03
C GLU A 39 0.98 -20.16 -4.60
N ILE A 40 1.93 -20.34 -5.52
CA ILE A 40 2.66 -19.28 -6.21
C ILE A 40 2.35 -19.40 -7.69
N PHE A 41 2.07 -18.28 -8.36
CA PHE A 41 1.90 -18.27 -9.81
C PHE A 41 3.24 -18.38 -10.51
N GLU A 42 3.28 -19.11 -11.62
CA GLU A 42 4.51 -19.29 -12.40
C GLU A 42 5.11 -17.92 -12.79
N GLY A 43 6.40 -17.76 -12.53
CA GLY A 43 7.16 -16.54 -12.81
C GLY A 43 7.06 -15.45 -11.73
N TYR A 44 6.38 -15.69 -10.60
CA TYR A 44 6.26 -14.76 -9.49
C TYR A 44 6.71 -15.39 -8.17
N ASN A 45 7.12 -14.58 -7.21
CA ASN A 45 7.54 -15.04 -5.89
C ASN A 45 6.37 -15.08 -4.88
N SER A 46 5.29 -14.36 -5.16
CA SER A 46 4.07 -14.38 -4.35
C SER A 46 2.82 -14.09 -5.21
N GLN A 47 1.66 -14.42 -4.67
CA GLN A 47 0.38 -14.10 -5.31
C GLN A 47 0.10 -12.59 -5.32
N ALA A 48 0.56 -11.86 -4.31
CA ALA A 48 0.40 -10.42 -4.23
C ALA A 48 1.30 -9.71 -5.24
N GLU A 49 2.53 -10.18 -5.43
CA GLU A 49 3.41 -9.69 -6.50
C GLU A 49 2.73 -9.83 -7.86
N TRP A 50 2.15 -11.00 -8.15
CA TRP A 50 1.40 -11.24 -9.38
C TRP A 50 0.23 -10.27 -9.56
N LEU A 51 -0.59 -10.05 -8.50
CA LEU A 51 -1.72 -9.15 -8.57
C LEU A 51 -1.27 -7.70 -8.76
N ALA A 52 -0.30 -7.23 -7.98
CA ALA A 52 0.22 -5.87 -8.06
C ALA A 52 0.84 -5.57 -9.44
N ASP A 53 1.58 -6.52 -10.00
CA ASP A 53 2.21 -6.38 -11.32
C ASP A 53 1.17 -6.29 -12.45
N ASN A 54 0.12 -7.10 -12.41
CA ASN A 54 -0.96 -7.05 -13.39
C ASN A 54 -1.80 -5.76 -13.28
N LEU A 55 -2.03 -5.27 -12.06
CA LEU A 55 -2.69 -3.99 -11.83
C LEU A 55 -1.82 -2.83 -12.35
N ALA A 56 -0.51 -2.82 -12.06
CA ALA A 56 0.41 -1.79 -12.52
C ALA A 56 0.41 -1.70 -14.06
N LYS A 57 0.60 -2.82 -14.75
CA LYS A 57 0.54 -2.89 -16.23
C LYS A 57 -0.79 -2.37 -16.81
N ALA A 58 -1.90 -2.64 -16.12
CA ALA A 58 -3.19 -2.16 -16.55
C ALA A 58 -3.34 -0.65 -16.35
N PHE A 59 -2.85 -0.09 -15.24
CA PHE A 59 -2.82 1.35 -15.00
C PHE A 59 -1.92 2.09 -15.98
N GLU A 60 -0.78 1.53 -16.36
CA GLU A 60 0.13 2.09 -17.38
C GLU A 60 -0.56 2.22 -18.74
N ALA A 61 -1.40 1.25 -19.11
CA ALA A 61 -2.17 1.26 -20.34
C ALA A 61 -3.48 2.06 -20.25
N PHE A 62 -3.82 2.62 -19.08
CA PHE A 62 -5.11 3.23 -18.84
C PHE A 62 -5.21 4.64 -19.43
N ASN A 63 -6.28 4.89 -20.19
CA ASN A 63 -6.60 6.19 -20.78
C ASN A 63 -8.00 6.72 -20.34
N GLY A 64 -8.55 6.18 -19.25
CA GLY A 64 -9.86 6.57 -18.71
C GLY A 64 -9.77 7.63 -17.62
N HIS A 65 -10.94 8.03 -17.11
CA HIS A 65 -11.05 9.06 -16.07
C HIS A 65 -11.44 8.53 -14.69
N TYR A 66 -11.61 7.22 -14.54
CA TYR A 66 -12.05 6.65 -13.27
C TYR A 66 -11.28 5.35 -12.95
N PRO A 67 -10.13 5.45 -12.26
CA PRO A 67 -9.28 4.31 -11.92
C PRO A 67 -9.97 3.11 -11.25
N PRO A 68 -10.97 3.31 -10.36
CA PRO A 68 -11.68 2.18 -9.76
C PRO A 68 -12.34 1.20 -10.75
N LEU A 69 -12.88 1.70 -11.86
CA LEU A 69 -13.48 0.84 -12.90
C LEU A 69 -12.42 -0.02 -13.61
N LEU A 70 -11.20 0.50 -13.73
CA LEU A 70 -10.10 -0.29 -14.25
C LEU A 70 -9.77 -1.46 -13.34
N CYS A 71 -9.68 -1.24 -12.03
CA CYS A 71 -9.41 -2.30 -11.06
C CYS A 71 -10.43 -3.44 -11.17
N SER A 72 -11.73 -3.11 -11.24
CA SER A 72 -12.79 -4.10 -11.45
C SER A 72 -12.57 -4.89 -12.73
N SER A 73 -12.36 -4.20 -13.86
CA SER A 73 -12.15 -4.84 -15.16
C SER A 73 -10.90 -5.74 -15.20
N VAL A 74 -9.84 -5.35 -14.52
CA VAL A 74 -8.60 -6.17 -14.42
C VAL A 74 -8.84 -7.40 -13.57
N THR A 75 -9.42 -7.24 -12.39
CA THR A 75 -9.66 -8.37 -11.49
C THR A 75 -10.66 -9.36 -12.07
N ASP A 76 -11.65 -8.92 -12.84
CA ASP A 76 -12.55 -9.81 -13.58
C ASP A 76 -11.78 -10.67 -14.59
N ARG A 77 -10.91 -10.06 -15.42
CA ARG A 77 -10.06 -10.78 -16.38
C ARG A 77 -9.10 -11.75 -15.70
N LEU A 78 -8.48 -11.32 -14.58
CA LEU A 78 -7.58 -12.18 -13.82
C LEU A 78 -8.32 -13.36 -13.19
N ARG A 79 -9.55 -13.14 -12.74
CA ARG A 79 -10.44 -14.19 -12.24
C ARG A 79 -10.79 -15.21 -13.32
N GLU A 80 -11.11 -14.77 -14.52
CA GLU A 80 -11.43 -15.64 -15.64
C GLU A 80 -10.21 -16.45 -16.12
N SER A 81 -9.02 -15.86 -16.09
CA SER A 81 -7.79 -16.47 -16.63
C SER A 81 -7.08 -17.40 -15.65
N SER A 82 -7.38 -17.33 -14.34
CA SER A 82 -6.67 -18.13 -13.34
C SER A 82 -7.42 -19.38 -12.93
N ALA A 83 -6.76 -20.55 -13.04
CA ALA A 83 -7.28 -21.84 -12.54
C ALA A 83 -7.56 -21.82 -11.01
N PHE A 84 -6.92 -20.90 -10.29
CA PHE A 84 -7.11 -20.63 -8.88
C PHE A 84 -8.58 -20.31 -8.52
N LEU A 85 -9.33 -19.74 -9.43
CA LEU A 85 -10.70 -19.27 -9.22
C LEU A 85 -11.76 -20.30 -9.54
N SER A 86 -11.41 -21.32 -10.29
CA SER A 86 -12.31 -22.46 -10.51
C SER A 86 -12.61 -23.22 -9.20
N ALA A 87 -11.77 -23.04 -8.18
CA ALA A 87 -11.88 -23.71 -6.89
C ALA A 87 -12.78 -23.00 -5.87
N LYS A 88 -13.38 -21.83 -6.17
CA LYS A 88 -14.20 -21.02 -5.23
C LYS A 88 -13.56 -20.88 -3.85
N LEU A 89 -12.29 -20.46 -3.83
CA LEU A 89 -11.59 -20.28 -2.56
C LEU A 89 -12.26 -19.18 -1.71
N PRO A 90 -12.33 -19.37 -0.39
CA PRO A 90 -12.75 -18.31 0.51
C PRO A 90 -11.89 -17.07 0.32
N LYS A 91 -12.48 -15.88 0.49
CA LYS A 91 -11.81 -14.59 0.23
C LYS A 91 -10.54 -14.37 1.04
N GLU A 92 -10.42 -14.97 2.22
CA GLU A 92 -9.23 -14.91 3.05
C GLU A 92 -7.99 -15.57 2.43
N TYR A 93 -8.18 -16.40 1.42
CA TYR A 93 -7.10 -17.03 0.62
C TYR A 93 -6.83 -16.30 -0.70
N SER A 94 -7.56 -15.23 -1.00
CA SER A 94 -7.32 -14.43 -2.19
C SER A 94 -6.16 -13.46 -1.97
N PRO A 95 -5.26 -13.22 -2.95
CA PRO A 95 -4.37 -12.08 -2.89
C PRO A 95 -5.18 -10.80 -2.88
N CYS A 96 -4.64 -9.78 -2.24
CA CYS A 96 -5.23 -8.45 -2.29
C CYS A 96 -4.15 -7.38 -2.45
N ALA A 97 -4.58 -6.18 -2.83
CA ALA A 97 -3.69 -5.05 -2.94
C ALA A 97 -4.42 -3.78 -2.50
N THR A 98 -3.70 -2.88 -1.85
CA THR A 98 -4.11 -1.52 -1.64
C THR A 98 -3.43 -0.62 -2.66
N PHE A 99 -3.98 0.55 -2.96
CA PHE A 99 -3.30 1.46 -3.85
C PHE A 99 -3.70 2.91 -3.62
N ALA A 100 -2.81 3.80 -4.02
CA ALA A 100 -3.09 5.23 -4.12
C ALA A 100 -2.59 5.75 -5.46
N CYS A 101 -3.32 6.72 -6.02
CA CYS A 101 -2.91 7.36 -7.26
C CYS A 101 -3.38 8.81 -7.38
N VAL A 102 -2.70 9.53 -8.26
CA VAL A 102 -3.04 10.89 -8.66
C VAL A 102 -3.28 10.90 -10.17
N GLN A 103 -4.39 11.48 -10.58
CA GLN A 103 -4.74 11.66 -11.98
C GLN A 103 -4.86 13.14 -12.33
N ASP A 104 -4.18 13.54 -13.40
CA ASP A 104 -4.24 14.89 -13.97
C ASP A 104 -5.39 14.96 -14.99
N LEU A 105 -6.42 15.70 -14.66
CA LEU A 105 -7.62 15.89 -15.50
C LEU A 105 -7.63 17.26 -16.19
N GLY A 106 -6.46 17.86 -16.42
CA GLY A 106 -6.31 19.20 -17.03
C GLY A 106 -6.48 20.31 -16.01
N GLU A 107 -7.69 20.81 -15.79
CA GLU A 107 -7.96 21.85 -14.78
C GLU A 107 -8.04 21.32 -13.35
N TYR A 108 -8.21 20.02 -13.17
CA TYR A 108 -8.36 19.34 -11.89
C TYR A 108 -7.32 18.26 -11.71
N VAL A 109 -7.06 17.95 -10.45
CA VAL A 109 -6.25 16.82 -10.00
C VAL A 109 -7.13 15.98 -9.09
N SER A 110 -7.28 14.69 -9.42
CA SER A 110 -8.00 13.73 -8.60
C SER A 110 -7.03 12.80 -7.89
N CYS A 111 -7.21 12.67 -6.58
CA CYS A 111 -6.43 11.79 -5.71
C CYS A 111 -7.33 10.65 -5.24
N PHE A 112 -6.88 9.42 -5.44
CA PHE A 112 -7.59 8.20 -5.05
C PHE A 112 -6.78 7.40 -4.06
N ALA A 113 -7.44 6.82 -3.06
CA ALA A 113 -6.85 5.86 -2.13
C ALA A 113 -7.84 4.73 -1.81
N LEU A 114 -7.35 3.51 -1.79
CA LEU A 114 -8.04 2.32 -1.31
C LEU A 114 -7.11 1.53 -0.41
N GLY A 115 -7.53 1.29 0.83
CA GLY A 115 -6.69 0.73 1.87
C GLY A 115 -5.69 1.76 2.39
N ASP A 116 -4.54 1.31 2.90
CA ASP A 116 -3.56 2.10 3.65
C ASP A 116 -2.49 2.80 2.80
N CYS A 117 -2.48 2.60 1.48
CA CYS A 117 -1.77 3.50 0.59
C CYS A 117 -2.35 4.92 0.67
N SER A 118 -1.51 5.93 0.50
CA SER A 118 -1.87 7.32 0.81
C SER A 118 -1.41 8.31 -0.26
N VAL A 119 -2.12 9.44 -0.34
CA VAL A 119 -1.70 10.63 -1.09
C VAL A 119 -1.62 11.83 -0.13
N ALA A 120 -0.44 12.39 0.04
CA ALA A 120 -0.27 13.68 0.72
C ALA A 120 -0.21 14.80 -0.32
N VAL A 121 -1.10 15.78 -0.21
CA VAL A 121 -1.26 16.91 -1.16
C VAL A 121 -0.77 18.18 -0.51
N LEU A 122 0.29 18.78 -1.06
CA LEU A 122 0.75 20.11 -0.68
C LEU A 122 -0.04 21.15 -1.49
N LEU A 123 -0.79 21.98 -0.80
CA LEU A 123 -1.55 23.08 -1.38
C LEU A 123 -0.71 24.38 -1.44
N LYS A 124 -1.04 25.29 -2.35
CA LYS A 124 -0.44 26.64 -2.41
C LYS A 124 -0.62 27.46 -1.13
N SER A 125 -1.62 27.15 -0.32
CA SER A 125 -1.79 27.74 1.01
C SER A 125 -0.70 27.33 2.01
N GLY A 126 0.15 26.35 1.67
CA GLY A 126 1.12 25.74 2.58
C GLY A 126 0.55 24.62 3.45
N ASN A 127 -0.75 24.33 3.35
CA ASN A 127 -1.35 23.21 4.06
C ASN A 127 -1.04 21.89 3.35
N VAL A 128 -0.90 20.83 4.13
CA VAL A 128 -0.84 19.46 3.62
C VAL A 128 -2.11 18.72 4.02
N GLU A 129 -2.74 18.09 3.04
CA GLU A 129 -3.89 17.22 3.24
C GLU A 129 -3.51 15.79 2.86
N VAL A 130 -3.96 14.81 3.66
CA VAL A 130 -3.68 13.39 3.41
C VAL A 130 -4.99 12.67 3.08
N ILE A 131 -4.98 11.93 1.99
CA ILE A 131 -6.05 11.06 1.54
C ILE A 131 -5.58 9.62 1.75
N THR A 132 -6.26 8.89 2.64
CA THR A 132 -5.96 7.50 3.00
C THR A 132 -7.24 6.82 3.48
N ASP A 133 -7.20 5.49 3.68
CA ASP A 133 -8.29 4.73 4.29
C ASP A 133 -7.82 4.13 5.62
N GLU A 134 -8.24 4.75 6.72
CA GLU A 134 -7.83 4.30 8.06
C GLU A 134 -8.54 3.04 8.55
N ARG A 135 -9.51 2.50 7.81
CA ARG A 135 -10.29 1.31 8.24
C ARG A 135 -9.42 0.09 8.46
N ILE A 136 -8.34 -0.07 7.67
CA ILE A 136 -7.42 -1.20 7.78
C ILE A 136 -6.53 -1.12 9.04
N SER A 137 -6.21 0.08 9.54
CA SER A 137 -5.33 0.28 10.69
C SER A 137 -5.86 -0.40 11.96
N ASN A 138 -7.18 -0.41 12.15
CA ASN A 138 -7.81 -1.12 13.28
C ASN A 138 -7.49 -2.62 13.31
N TYR A 139 -7.36 -3.24 12.13
CA TYR A 139 -7.05 -4.67 11.99
C TYR A 139 -5.55 -4.93 12.16
N SER A 140 -4.70 -4.03 11.68
CA SER A 140 -3.26 -4.06 11.89
C SER A 140 -2.92 -3.93 13.38
N ASP A 141 -3.53 -2.99 14.09
CA ASP A 141 -3.32 -2.77 15.52
C ASP A 141 -3.81 -3.96 16.37
N LYS A 142 -4.91 -4.59 15.97
CA LYS A 142 -5.36 -5.82 16.60
C LYS A 142 -4.35 -6.95 16.43
N THR A 143 -3.76 -7.09 15.24
CA THR A 143 -2.70 -8.07 14.99
C THR A 143 -1.46 -7.79 15.82
N LYS A 144 -1.01 -6.53 15.90
CA LYS A 144 0.11 -6.10 16.75
C LYS A 144 -0.15 -6.42 18.22
N THR A 145 -1.35 -6.14 18.72
CA THR A 145 -1.75 -6.44 20.12
C THR A 145 -1.68 -7.92 20.41
N ILE A 146 -2.23 -8.76 19.52
CA ILE A 146 -2.20 -10.22 19.65
C ILE A 146 -0.77 -10.74 19.61
N TYR A 147 0.08 -10.19 18.74
CA TYR A 147 1.48 -10.51 18.66
C TYR A 147 2.22 -10.23 19.97
N LEU A 148 2.06 -9.02 20.53
CA LEU A 148 2.67 -8.65 21.81
C LEU A 148 2.24 -9.57 22.96
N GLN A 149 0.97 -9.94 22.99
CA GLN A 149 0.46 -10.89 23.99
C GLN A 149 1.01 -12.30 23.81
N ALA A 150 1.20 -12.75 22.57
CA ALA A 150 1.70 -14.08 22.26
C ALA A 150 3.19 -14.22 22.60
N ILE A 151 4.03 -13.23 22.29
CA ILE A 151 5.45 -13.21 22.67
C ILE A 151 5.67 -13.41 24.17
N LEU A 152 4.80 -12.84 25.00
CA LEU A 152 4.92 -12.93 26.46
C LEU A 152 4.57 -14.31 27.01
N LYS A 153 3.83 -15.12 26.23
CA LYS A 153 3.21 -16.37 26.73
C LYS A 153 3.61 -17.62 25.95
N GLU A 154 4.09 -17.50 24.75
CA GLU A 154 4.27 -18.58 23.80
C GLU A 154 5.71 -18.63 23.26
N ARG A 155 6.20 -19.85 22.97
CA ARG A 155 7.53 -20.03 22.34
C ARG A 155 7.54 -19.56 20.89
N ASP A 156 6.41 -19.74 20.19
CA ASP A 156 6.22 -19.36 18.80
C ASP A 156 4.91 -18.59 18.64
N PRO A 157 4.95 -17.26 18.55
CA PRO A 157 3.77 -16.42 18.34
C PRO A 157 3.20 -16.52 16.92
N SER A 158 3.93 -17.10 15.97
CA SER A 158 3.63 -17.06 14.54
C SER A 158 2.27 -17.67 14.21
N ILE A 159 1.95 -18.84 14.78
CA ILE A 159 0.67 -19.52 14.54
C ILE A 159 -0.52 -18.64 14.93
N ARG A 160 -0.40 -17.94 16.07
CA ARG A 160 -1.47 -17.07 16.57
C ARG A 160 -1.63 -15.81 15.73
N VAL A 161 -0.52 -15.23 15.30
CA VAL A 161 -0.51 -14.07 14.40
C VAL A 161 -1.11 -14.43 13.05
N LYS A 162 -0.69 -15.56 12.44
CA LYS A 162 -1.28 -16.06 11.18
C LYS A 162 -2.78 -16.24 11.29
N LYS A 163 -3.24 -16.87 12.36
CA LYS A 163 -4.67 -17.03 12.60
C LYS A 163 -5.38 -15.68 12.66
N GLN A 164 -4.81 -14.68 13.37
CA GLN A 164 -5.40 -13.35 13.46
C GLN A 164 -5.43 -12.65 12.09
N MET A 165 -4.37 -12.77 11.30
CA MET A 165 -4.34 -12.22 9.95
C MET A 165 -5.41 -12.85 9.05
N MET A 166 -5.58 -14.16 9.12
CA MET A 166 -6.67 -14.88 8.42
C MET A 166 -8.04 -14.40 8.89
N ASP A 167 -8.23 -14.26 10.19
CA ASP A 167 -9.50 -13.76 10.76
C ASP A 167 -9.78 -12.32 10.34
N ASN A 168 -8.77 -11.47 10.24
CA ASN A 168 -8.90 -10.10 9.71
C ASN A 168 -9.36 -10.12 8.24
N ARG A 169 -8.79 -11.00 7.40
CA ARG A 169 -9.16 -11.09 5.97
C ARG A 169 -10.62 -11.46 5.73
N LYS A 170 -11.30 -12.09 6.67
CA LYS A 170 -12.75 -12.34 6.60
C LYS A 170 -13.57 -11.04 6.56
N PHE A 171 -13.00 -9.94 7.04
CA PHE A 171 -13.62 -8.61 7.02
C PHE A 171 -13.24 -7.79 5.79
N MET A 172 -12.33 -8.28 4.95
CA MET A 172 -11.98 -7.64 3.69
C MET A 172 -13.21 -7.52 2.78
N ASN A 173 -13.41 -6.35 2.18
CA ASN A 173 -14.51 -6.04 1.27
C ASN A 173 -15.90 -6.34 1.88
N THR A 174 -16.08 -5.94 3.16
CA THR A 174 -17.36 -6.03 3.86
C THR A 174 -17.70 -4.71 4.54
N LYS A 175 -19.00 -4.45 4.69
CA LYS A 175 -19.49 -3.29 5.46
C LYS A 175 -18.99 -3.40 6.91
N GLY A 176 -18.30 -2.37 7.40
CA GLY A 176 -17.68 -2.35 8.73
C GLY A 176 -16.31 -3.05 8.81
N GLY A 177 -15.82 -3.56 7.69
CA GLY A 177 -14.47 -4.08 7.54
C GLY A 177 -13.52 -3.06 6.89
N PHE A 178 -12.60 -3.55 6.09
CA PHE A 178 -11.68 -2.76 5.28
C PHE A 178 -11.79 -3.14 3.80
N TRP A 179 -11.28 -2.28 2.93
CA TRP A 179 -11.41 -2.45 1.49
C TRP A 179 -10.04 -2.56 0.83
N ALA A 180 -9.93 -3.50 -0.10
CA ALA A 180 -8.73 -3.75 -0.88
C ALA A 180 -9.12 -4.32 -2.25
N VAL A 181 -8.31 -4.07 -3.27
CA VAL A 181 -8.42 -4.77 -4.55
C VAL A 181 -8.19 -6.25 -4.30
N ALA A 182 -9.12 -7.08 -4.69
CA ALA A 182 -9.04 -8.53 -4.56
C ALA A 182 -9.75 -9.20 -5.74
N LEU A 183 -9.57 -10.51 -5.88
CA LEU A 183 -10.29 -11.28 -6.90
C LEU A 183 -11.77 -11.53 -6.53
N THR A 184 -12.30 -10.79 -5.58
CA THR A 184 -13.70 -10.79 -5.13
C THR A 184 -14.35 -9.45 -5.48
N ASP A 185 -15.69 -9.35 -5.40
CA ASP A 185 -16.44 -8.22 -5.96
C ASP A 185 -16.61 -7.03 -5.02
N ASP A 186 -17.03 -5.90 -5.58
CA ASP A 186 -17.60 -4.69 -4.97
C ASP A 186 -16.67 -3.69 -4.25
N TYR A 187 -15.36 -3.94 -4.10
CA TYR A 187 -14.44 -2.99 -3.46
C TYR A 187 -14.34 -1.63 -4.19
N TRP A 188 -14.56 -1.60 -5.48
CA TRP A 188 -14.40 -0.40 -6.33
C TRP A 188 -15.39 0.74 -6.02
N LYS A 189 -16.39 0.51 -5.18
CA LYS A 189 -17.35 1.53 -4.70
C LYS A 189 -16.86 2.30 -3.48
N GLU A 190 -15.77 1.88 -2.85
CA GLU A 190 -15.38 2.29 -1.51
C GLU A 190 -14.06 3.07 -1.46
N PHE A 191 -13.68 3.67 -2.59
CA PHE A 191 -12.50 4.51 -2.67
C PHE A 191 -12.67 5.84 -1.95
N ASN A 192 -11.62 6.27 -1.27
CA ASN A 192 -11.47 7.65 -0.87
C ASN A 192 -11.01 8.47 -2.08
N LEU A 193 -11.84 9.42 -2.46
CA LEU A 193 -11.60 10.31 -3.60
C LEU A 193 -11.66 11.76 -3.13
N LYS A 194 -10.64 12.53 -3.51
CA LYS A 194 -10.67 13.99 -3.39
C LYS A 194 -10.14 14.64 -4.66
N THR A 195 -10.86 15.67 -5.12
CA THR A 195 -10.52 16.41 -6.33
C THR A 195 -10.19 17.86 -5.95
N TYR A 196 -9.13 18.39 -6.53
CA TYR A 196 -8.64 19.75 -6.32
C TYR A 196 -8.60 20.50 -7.65
N LYS A 197 -8.72 21.83 -7.62
CA LYS A 197 -8.28 22.65 -8.76
C LYS A 197 -6.76 22.50 -8.86
N LYS A 198 -6.27 22.19 -10.06
CA LYS A 198 -4.83 22.01 -10.30
C LYS A 198 -4.03 23.28 -9.94
N SER A 199 -4.65 24.46 -10.14
CA SER A 199 -4.07 25.74 -9.75
C SER A 199 -3.75 25.86 -8.25
N ASP A 200 -4.40 25.08 -7.39
CA ASP A 200 -4.25 25.16 -5.94
C ASP A 200 -3.28 24.13 -5.37
N VAL A 201 -2.80 23.19 -6.22
CA VAL A 201 -1.89 22.10 -5.82
C VAL A 201 -0.46 22.45 -6.27
N LEU A 202 0.51 22.30 -5.36
CA LEU A 202 1.93 22.41 -5.65
C LEU A 202 2.57 21.07 -5.96
N ALA A 203 2.29 20.07 -5.12
CA ALA A 203 2.87 18.74 -5.20
C ALA A 203 1.96 17.68 -4.57
N CYS A 204 2.13 16.43 -4.99
CA CYS A 204 1.58 15.27 -4.30
C CYS A 204 2.68 14.25 -4.05
N LEU A 205 2.69 13.66 -2.86
CA LEU A 205 3.44 12.47 -2.53
C LEU A 205 2.46 11.30 -2.44
N ILE A 206 2.67 10.29 -3.27
CA ILE A 206 1.87 9.05 -3.31
C ILE A 206 2.76 7.96 -2.71
N PHE A 207 2.25 7.16 -1.75
CA PHE A 207 3.11 6.22 -1.03
C PHE A 207 2.34 5.04 -0.43
N SER A 208 3.06 3.89 -0.28
CA SER A 208 2.60 2.71 0.45
C SER A 208 2.74 2.88 1.97
N ASP A 209 2.12 1.99 2.74
CA ASP A 209 2.20 2.03 4.20
C ASP A 209 3.65 1.84 4.69
N GLY A 210 4.46 1.02 3.99
CA GLY A 210 5.86 0.83 4.32
C GLY A 210 6.68 2.13 4.24
N PHE A 211 6.46 2.97 3.22
CA PHE A 211 7.05 4.32 3.20
C PHE A 211 6.38 5.23 4.24
N GLY A 212 5.08 5.11 4.44
CA GLY A 212 4.30 5.91 5.40
C GLY A 212 4.83 5.83 6.84
N ARG A 213 5.56 4.77 7.18
CA ARG A 213 6.23 4.62 8.49
C ARG A 213 7.16 5.79 8.84
N VAL A 214 7.68 6.50 7.85
CA VAL A 214 8.47 7.74 8.07
C VAL A 214 7.68 8.76 8.88
N PHE A 215 6.41 8.92 8.57
CA PHE A 215 5.48 9.84 9.24
C PHE A 215 4.96 9.24 10.55
N ASP A 216 4.55 7.98 10.54
CA ASP A 216 4.00 7.26 11.70
C ASP A 216 5.01 7.14 12.85
N LYS A 217 6.30 7.02 12.55
CA LYS A 217 7.38 6.96 13.53
C LYS A 217 7.94 8.33 13.92
N ASN A 218 7.35 9.41 13.40
CA ASN A 218 7.79 10.79 13.61
C ASN A 218 9.28 11.00 13.21
N ILE A 219 9.76 10.28 12.20
CA ILE A 219 11.09 10.52 11.62
C ILE A 219 11.07 11.85 10.89
N LEU A 220 9.96 12.12 10.17
CA LEU A 220 9.74 13.34 9.42
C LEU A 220 8.26 13.75 9.50
N SER A 221 7.95 15.04 9.57
CA SER A 221 6.59 15.50 9.36
C SER A 221 6.30 15.71 7.87
N TYR A 222 5.02 15.67 7.48
CA TYR A 222 4.64 15.97 6.09
C TYR A 222 5.11 17.37 5.66
N LYS A 223 5.05 18.35 6.54
CA LYS A 223 5.49 19.72 6.26
C LYS A 223 6.99 19.79 6.03
N ASP A 224 7.76 19.12 6.88
CA ASP A 224 9.22 19.07 6.75
C ASP A 224 9.62 18.31 5.48
N PHE A 225 8.91 17.21 5.13
CA PHE A 225 9.12 16.49 3.89
C PHE A 225 9.07 17.42 2.67
N PHE A 226 8.00 18.18 2.51
CA PHE A 226 7.85 19.06 1.34
C PHE A 226 8.82 20.27 1.37
N SER A 227 9.41 20.58 2.52
CA SER A 227 10.32 21.72 2.70
C SER A 227 11.80 21.32 2.64
N SER A 228 12.16 20.09 2.96
CA SER A 228 13.55 19.64 3.12
C SER A 228 14.33 19.59 1.81
N GLY A 229 13.66 19.28 0.70
CA GLY A 229 14.33 18.98 -0.56
C GLY A 229 15.13 17.68 -0.57
N SER A 230 15.00 16.85 0.47
CA SER A 230 15.63 15.52 0.56
C SER A 230 15.09 14.60 -0.52
N SER A 231 15.95 13.71 -1.05
CA SER A 231 15.50 12.68 -1.99
C SER A 231 14.69 11.60 -1.26
N LEU A 232 13.80 10.93 -1.98
CA LEU A 232 13.06 9.77 -1.42
C LEU A 232 14.02 8.65 -0.99
N GLU A 233 15.14 8.48 -1.70
CA GLU A 233 16.19 7.51 -1.35
C GLU A 233 16.82 7.81 0.01
N ASP A 234 17.16 9.07 0.30
CA ASP A 234 17.76 9.44 1.59
C ASP A 234 16.76 9.24 2.74
N ILE A 235 15.49 9.58 2.51
CA ILE A 235 14.41 9.37 3.48
C ILE A 235 14.23 7.87 3.80
N VAL A 236 14.26 7.01 2.79
CA VAL A 236 14.18 5.55 3.00
C VAL A 236 15.42 5.05 3.74
N LYS A 237 16.63 5.55 3.45
CA LYS A 237 17.85 5.23 4.23
C LYS A 237 17.70 5.59 5.70
N ASP A 238 17.16 6.76 6.01
CA ASP A 238 16.89 7.16 7.39
C ASP A 238 15.86 6.24 8.08
N LEU A 239 14.79 5.87 7.36
CA LEU A 239 13.83 4.89 7.86
C LEU A 239 14.49 3.55 8.17
N ARG A 240 15.31 3.01 7.26
CA ARG A 240 16.01 1.73 7.46
C ARG A 240 17.03 1.79 8.60
N SER A 241 17.70 2.93 8.75
CA SER A 241 18.62 3.16 9.89
C SER A 241 17.87 3.15 11.21
N PHE A 242 16.74 3.85 11.30
CA PHE A 242 15.87 3.87 12.48
C PHE A 242 15.34 2.47 12.84
N GLU A 243 14.86 1.72 11.85
CA GLU A 243 14.41 0.33 12.02
C GLU A 243 15.56 -0.57 12.48
N GLY A 244 16.78 -0.41 11.92
CA GLY A 244 17.98 -1.15 12.30
C GLY A 244 18.48 -0.84 13.72
N GLU A 245 18.34 0.39 14.20
CA GLU A 245 18.69 0.76 15.59
C GLU A 245 17.71 0.14 16.60
N LYS A 246 16.42 0.14 16.32
CA LYS A 246 15.43 -0.57 17.14
C LYS A 246 15.69 -2.06 17.23
N LEU A 247 16.23 -2.69 16.18
CA LEU A 247 16.69 -4.07 16.23
C LEU A 247 17.83 -4.32 17.22
N ARG A 248 18.70 -3.34 17.48
CA ARG A 248 19.86 -3.48 18.37
C ARG A 248 19.51 -3.27 19.83
N SER A 249 18.39 -2.62 20.13
CA SER A 249 17.91 -2.41 21.49
C SER A 249 17.20 -3.64 22.08
N HIS A 250 17.03 -3.70 23.42
CA HIS A 250 16.34 -4.82 24.11
C HIS A 250 14.86 -5.00 23.67
N GLU A 251 14.27 -3.99 23.05
CA GLU A 251 12.95 -4.06 22.40
C GLU A 251 12.90 -5.05 21.24
N ARG A 252 14.06 -5.51 20.75
CA ARG A 252 14.22 -6.52 19.70
C ARG A 252 13.37 -7.77 19.87
N LYS A 253 13.31 -8.30 21.09
CA LYS A 253 12.53 -9.53 21.35
C LYS A 253 11.04 -9.30 21.24
N LEU A 254 10.58 -8.05 21.44
CA LEU A 254 9.16 -7.68 21.39
C LEU A 254 8.70 -7.24 20.00
N LEU A 255 9.64 -6.93 19.08
CA LEU A 255 9.31 -6.38 17.76
C LEU A 255 9.62 -7.32 16.59
N CYS A 256 10.28 -8.45 16.84
CA CYS A 256 10.74 -9.35 15.79
C CYS A 256 10.14 -10.74 15.91
N SER A 257 8.88 -10.87 15.54
CA SER A 257 8.42 -12.11 14.92
C SER A 257 8.80 -12.08 13.44
N PRO A 258 9.20 -13.21 12.86
CA PRO A 258 9.40 -13.32 11.42
C PRO A 258 8.14 -12.97 10.60
N GLU A 259 7.01 -12.75 11.22
CA GLU A 259 5.72 -12.48 10.59
C GLU A 259 5.15 -11.08 10.84
N VAL A 260 5.63 -10.35 11.85
CA VAL A 260 5.48 -8.91 11.90
C VAL A 260 6.72 -8.34 11.22
N LYS A 261 6.59 -7.98 9.96
CA LYS A 261 7.71 -7.48 9.14
C LYS A 261 8.37 -6.30 9.86
N LEU A 262 9.64 -6.46 10.24
CA LEU A 262 10.43 -5.37 10.77
C LEU A 262 10.57 -4.28 9.71
N HIS A 263 10.87 -4.71 8.49
CA HIS A 263 10.93 -3.89 7.29
C HIS A 263 9.77 -4.29 6.40
N ASP A 264 9.08 -3.34 5.84
CA ASP A 264 8.11 -3.54 4.77
C ASP A 264 8.67 -3.04 3.45
N ASP A 265 8.14 -3.52 2.34
CA ASP A 265 8.39 -2.92 1.04
C ASP A 265 7.97 -1.45 1.13
N ALA A 266 8.73 -0.54 0.51
CA ALA A 266 8.43 0.88 0.57
C ALA A 266 8.43 1.46 -0.84
N SER A 267 7.28 2.00 -1.24
CA SER A 267 7.12 2.66 -2.53
C SER A 267 6.60 4.09 -2.35
N ALA A 268 7.19 5.02 -3.08
CA ALA A 268 6.71 6.39 -3.10
C ALA A 268 7.00 7.08 -4.44
N VAL A 269 6.13 8.01 -4.82
CA VAL A 269 6.31 8.88 -5.99
C VAL A 269 5.97 10.31 -5.61
N LEU A 270 6.87 11.23 -5.89
CA LEU A 270 6.67 12.66 -5.74
C LEU A 270 6.38 13.29 -7.09
N VAL A 271 5.24 13.97 -7.21
CA VAL A 271 4.86 14.73 -8.41
C VAL A 271 4.68 16.20 -8.09
N ARG A 272 4.94 17.06 -9.08
CA ARG A 272 4.69 18.51 -9.02
C ARG A 272 3.78 18.96 -10.15
N PHE A 273 3.02 20.00 -9.87
CA PHE A 273 2.16 20.68 -10.83
C PHE A 273 2.73 22.08 -11.10
N ASN A 274 2.84 22.39 -12.38
CA ASN A 274 3.31 23.72 -12.86
C ASN A 274 2.15 24.70 -12.90
#